data_4f3653bc255808bdb2123f0980c3a12c
#
_entry.id   4f3653bc255808bdb2123f0980c3a12c
#
_cell.length_a   1.000
_cell.length_b   1.000
_cell.length_c   1.000
_cell.angle_alpha   90.00
_cell.angle_beta   90.00
_cell.angle_gamma   90.00
#
_symmetry.space_group_name_H-M   'P 1'
#
loop_
_entity.id
_entity.type
_entity.pdbx_description
1 polymer ?
#
loop_
_entity_poly.entity_id
_entity_poly.type
_entity_poly.pdbx_seq_one_letter_code
_entity_poly.pdbx_strand_id
1 'polypeptide(L)'
;MEFREMMEQREQSQACLDSAESRQDSTFRQMRRKRQQLAEEASIAILEKATAGTLALLGDNDYPYAVPISYVYHERKLYFHSALAGHKVDAIRKCDKASFCVIEQDDVQPEKYTTFFRSVIAFGRIHIIEDEGGTHDVDNIVGGYHEKLEVARMLGNRYNPNHDEALQKEIENGLSRMLAIRFDIEHLTGKEAIELVRGRQNND
;
A
#
# COMPACT_ATOMS: atom_id res chain seq x y z
N MET A 1 -32.02 -7.60 13.05
CA MET A 1 -30.59 -7.94 13.06
C MET A 1 -29.81 -6.90 12.27
N GLU A 2 -30.15 -6.61 11.02
CA GLU A 2 -29.45 -5.64 10.14
C GLU A 2 -29.30 -4.21 10.68
N PHE A 3 -30.32 -3.65 11.36
CA PHE A 3 -30.23 -2.25 11.83
C PHE A 3 -29.23 -2.09 12.98
N ARG A 4 -29.07 -3.08 13.84
CA ARG A 4 -28.11 -3.07 14.94
C ARG A 4 -26.67 -3.20 14.43
N GLU A 5 -26.44 -4.06 13.46
CA GLU A 5 -25.15 -4.25 12.80
C GLU A 5 -24.73 -2.98 12.05
N MET A 6 -25.67 -2.32 11.39
CA MET A 6 -25.42 -1.05 10.70
C MET A 6 -25.08 0.10 11.66
N MET A 7 -25.69 0.13 12.85
CA MET A 7 -25.35 1.13 13.89
C MET A 7 -24.00 0.84 14.52
N GLU A 8 -23.65 -0.41 14.80
CA GLU A 8 -22.33 -0.81 15.32
C GLU A 8 -21.21 -0.51 14.30
N GLN A 9 -21.45 -0.70 13.00
CA GLN A 9 -20.51 -0.30 11.94
C GLN A 9 -20.33 1.21 11.85
N ARG A 10 -21.40 1.99 12.02
CA ARG A 10 -21.32 3.45 12.07
C ARG A 10 -20.55 3.96 13.30
N GLU A 11 -20.77 3.38 14.47
CA GLU A 11 -20.05 3.74 15.70
C GLU A 11 -18.55 3.39 15.58
N GLN A 12 -18.21 2.25 14.99
CA GLN A 12 -16.82 1.85 14.76
C GLN A 12 -16.12 2.72 13.71
N SER A 13 -16.82 3.09 12.64
CA SER A 13 -16.32 4.05 11.64
C SER A 13 -16.14 5.44 12.26
N GLN A 14 -17.07 5.86 13.12
CA GLN A 14 -16.99 7.13 13.85
C GLN A 14 -15.80 7.12 14.83
N ALA A 15 -15.54 6.03 15.54
CA ALA A 15 -14.39 5.92 16.44
C ALA A 15 -13.04 6.04 15.69
N CYS A 16 -12.95 5.52 14.45
CA CYS A 16 -11.79 5.72 13.60
C CYS A 16 -11.64 7.18 13.14
N LEU A 17 -12.76 7.84 12.82
CA LEU A 17 -12.80 9.27 12.43
C LEU A 17 -12.51 10.19 13.63
N ASP A 18 -13.12 9.96 14.79
CA ASP A 18 -12.92 10.77 16.00
C ASP A 18 -11.48 10.69 16.50
N SER A 19 -10.80 9.56 16.30
CA SER A 19 -9.37 9.43 16.54
C SER A 19 -8.52 10.27 15.58
N ALA A 20 -9.08 10.69 14.44
CA ALA A 20 -8.45 11.55 13.44
C ALA A 20 -8.67 13.05 13.73
N GLU A 21 -9.88 13.44 14.17
CA GLU A 21 -10.23 14.84 14.41
C GLU A 21 -9.64 15.41 15.71
N SER A 22 -9.36 14.59 16.72
CA SER A 22 -8.82 15.04 18.02
C SER A 22 -7.31 15.30 18.02
N ARG A 23 -6.59 15.12 16.89
CA ARG A 23 -5.15 15.38 16.79
C ARG A 23 -4.84 16.31 15.62
N GLN A 24 -5.07 17.57 15.84
CA GLN A 24 -4.51 18.67 15.05
C GLN A 24 -3.02 18.86 15.35
N ASP A 25 -2.22 17.82 15.14
CA ASP A 25 -0.76 17.82 14.97
C ASP A 25 -0.26 16.39 14.77
N SER A 26 -0.61 15.77 13.65
CA SER A 26 -0.13 14.42 13.33
C SER A 26 1.29 14.47 12.73
N THR A 27 2.24 14.91 13.54
CA THR A 27 3.64 14.72 13.21
C THR A 27 3.97 13.24 13.36
N PHE A 28 4.24 12.55 12.26
CA PHE A 28 4.73 11.17 12.31
C PHE A 28 5.99 11.09 13.15
N ARG A 29 6.12 10.00 13.90
CA ARG A 29 7.26 9.81 14.80
C ARG A 29 8.56 9.81 14.02
N GLN A 30 9.51 10.66 14.43
CA GLN A 30 10.87 10.67 13.88
C GLN A 30 11.61 9.38 14.20
N MET A 31 12.41 8.90 13.26
CA MET A 31 13.26 7.74 13.45
C MET A 31 14.31 8.00 14.55
N ARG A 32 14.33 7.14 15.56
CA ARG A 32 15.30 7.25 16.68
C ARG A 32 16.75 7.12 16.21
N ARG A 33 17.02 6.22 15.27
CA ARG A 33 18.35 5.96 14.73
C ARG A 33 18.57 6.73 13.43
N LYS A 34 18.65 8.06 13.50
CA LYS A 34 18.74 8.96 12.33
C LYS A 34 19.86 8.61 11.34
N ARG A 35 21.00 8.08 11.82
CA ARG A 35 22.13 7.67 10.96
C ARG A 35 21.80 6.48 10.04
N GLN A 36 20.80 5.69 10.39
CA GLN A 36 20.33 4.54 9.61
C GLN A 36 19.17 4.88 8.67
N GLN A 37 18.73 6.13 8.70
CA GLN A 37 17.64 6.58 7.83
C GLN A 37 18.15 6.73 6.39
N LEU A 38 17.42 6.14 5.46
CA LEU A 38 17.63 6.34 4.04
C LEU A 38 17.07 7.71 3.61
N ALA A 39 17.67 8.28 2.58
CA ALA A 39 17.10 9.41 1.88
C ALA A 39 15.76 9.02 1.24
N GLU A 40 14.91 10.00 0.96
CA GLU A 40 13.58 9.76 0.37
C GLU A 40 13.70 9.08 -1.00
N GLU A 41 14.63 9.53 -1.83
CA GLU A 41 14.89 8.99 -3.16
C GLU A 41 15.31 7.51 -3.11
N ALA A 42 16.16 7.14 -2.14
CA ALA A 42 16.57 5.75 -1.93
C ALA A 42 15.40 4.88 -1.44
N SER A 43 14.51 5.45 -0.62
CA SER A 43 13.30 4.76 -0.16
C SER A 43 12.30 4.55 -1.30
N ILE A 44 12.14 5.53 -2.18
CA ILE A 44 11.31 5.45 -3.39
C ILE A 44 11.88 4.39 -4.33
N ALA A 45 13.19 4.38 -4.58
CA ALA A 45 13.83 3.39 -5.45
C ALA A 45 13.59 1.94 -4.96
N ILE A 46 13.53 1.73 -3.64
CA ILE A 46 13.16 0.43 -3.06
C ILE A 46 11.71 0.08 -3.40
N LEU A 47 10.77 1.04 -3.26
CA LEU A 47 9.36 0.82 -3.61
C LEU A 47 9.19 0.55 -5.11
N GLU A 48 9.93 1.23 -5.97
CA GLU A 48 9.89 1.01 -7.41
C GLU A 48 10.45 -0.36 -7.82
N LYS A 49 11.48 -0.83 -7.13
CA LYS A 49 12.17 -2.09 -7.45
C LYS A 49 11.42 -3.33 -6.95
N ALA A 50 10.93 -3.28 -5.73
CA ALA A 50 10.31 -4.44 -5.08
C ALA A 50 8.97 -4.79 -5.73
N THR A 51 8.63 -6.08 -5.72
CA THR A 51 7.41 -6.61 -6.35
C THR A 51 6.29 -6.92 -5.35
N ALA A 52 6.63 -7.04 -4.07
CA ALA A 52 5.67 -7.34 -3.02
C ALA A 52 6.09 -6.66 -1.71
N GLY A 53 5.12 -6.49 -0.83
CA GLY A 53 5.30 -6.03 0.52
C GLY A 53 4.18 -6.51 1.42
N THR A 54 4.16 -6.02 2.65
CA THR A 54 3.14 -6.35 3.64
C THR A 54 2.28 -5.14 3.92
N LEU A 55 1.00 -5.23 3.59
CA LEU A 55 -0.03 -4.25 3.91
C LEU A 55 -0.56 -4.55 5.31
N ALA A 56 -0.49 -3.57 6.20
CA ALA A 56 -1.02 -3.64 7.56
C ALA A 56 -2.27 -2.75 7.69
N LEU A 57 -3.36 -3.36 8.13
CA LEU A 57 -4.69 -2.78 8.27
C LEU A 57 -5.19 -2.99 9.71
N LEU A 58 -6.28 -2.31 10.07
CA LEU A 58 -7.04 -2.61 11.27
C LEU A 58 -8.07 -3.70 10.94
N GLY A 59 -7.81 -4.90 11.40
CA GLY A 59 -8.68 -6.06 11.16
C GLY A 59 -9.82 -6.19 12.17
N ASP A 60 -10.41 -7.36 12.20
CA ASP A 60 -11.50 -7.69 13.13
C ASP A 60 -11.03 -7.66 14.58
N ASN A 61 -11.93 -7.24 15.48
CA ASN A 61 -11.65 -7.09 16.92
C ASN A 61 -10.40 -6.22 17.19
N ASP A 62 -10.14 -5.24 16.33
CA ASP A 62 -9.02 -4.32 16.39
C ASP A 62 -7.62 -4.98 16.33
N TYR A 63 -7.56 -6.23 15.88
CA TYR A 63 -6.26 -6.86 15.64
C TYR A 63 -5.55 -6.22 14.45
N PRO A 64 -4.23 -5.92 14.57
CA PRO A 64 -3.42 -5.57 13.41
C PRO A 64 -3.43 -6.72 12.40
N TYR A 65 -3.92 -6.45 11.20
CA TYR A 65 -4.01 -7.43 10.12
C TYR A 65 -2.94 -7.14 9.08
N ALA A 66 -1.96 -8.03 8.95
CA ALA A 66 -0.84 -7.92 8.02
C ALA A 66 -0.99 -8.94 6.89
N VAL A 67 -1.07 -8.45 5.65
CA VAL A 67 -1.27 -9.29 4.46
C VAL A 67 -0.17 -9.03 3.43
N PRO A 68 0.57 -10.08 2.99
CA PRO A 68 1.48 -9.96 1.86
C PRO A 68 0.70 -9.69 0.57
N ILE A 69 1.17 -8.74 -0.23
CA ILE A 69 0.49 -8.34 -1.45
C ILE A 69 1.47 -7.77 -2.48
N SER A 70 1.24 -8.06 -3.75
CA SER A 70 1.92 -7.45 -4.88
C SER A 70 1.36 -6.05 -5.15
N TYR A 71 2.21 -5.13 -5.61
CA TYR A 71 1.83 -3.73 -5.81
C TYR A 71 2.59 -3.06 -6.95
N VAL A 72 2.12 -1.88 -7.32
CA VAL A 72 2.85 -0.93 -8.15
C VAL A 72 2.98 0.39 -7.39
N TYR A 73 4.19 0.97 -7.40
CA TYR A 73 4.42 2.35 -6.96
C TYR A 73 4.31 3.30 -8.16
N HIS A 74 3.54 4.38 -7.99
CA HIS A 74 3.46 5.46 -8.99
C HIS A 74 3.09 6.77 -8.28
N GLU A 75 3.88 7.83 -8.47
CA GLU A 75 3.60 9.19 -7.99
C GLU A 75 3.18 9.28 -6.51
N ARG A 76 3.97 8.73 -5.59
CA ARG A 76 3.71 8.68 -4.14
C ARG A 76 2.45 7.88 -3.76
N LYS A 77 2.01 6.98 -4.62
CA LYS A 77 0.89 6.09 -4.36
C LYS A 77 1.32 4.65 -4.58
N LEU A 78 0.65 3.74 -3.86
CA LEU A 78 0.74 2.32 -4.13
C LEU A 78 -0.61 1.83 -4.63
N TYR A 79 -0.56 1.00 -5.64
CA TYR A 79 -1.76 0.42 -6.24
C TYR A 79 -1.74 -1.08 -6.12
N PHE A 80 -2.91 -1.63 -5.78
CA PHE A 80 -3.11 -3.06 -5.58
C PHE A 80 -4.36 -3.52 -6.30
N HIS A 81 -4.47 -4.82 -6.50
CA HIS A 81 -5.73 -5.45 -6.86
C HIS A 81 -6.18 -6.44 -5.79
N SER A 82 -7.47 -6.71 -5.73
CA SER A 82 -8.08 -7.66 -4.80
C SER A 82 -9.29 -8.33 -5.44
N ALA A 83 -9.74 -9.44 -4.87
CA ALA A 83 -11.10 -9.94 -5.11
C ALA A 83 -12.14 -8.94 -4.59
N LEU A 84 -13.39 -9.08 -5.06
CA LEU A 84 -14.49 -8.16 -4.72
C LEU A 84 -14.89 -8.15 -3.24
N ALA A 85 -14.54 -9.19 -2.48
CA ALA A 85 -14.86 -9.35 -1.07
C ALA A 85 -13.74 -10.06 -0.32
N GLY A 86 -13.77 -9.98 1.00
CA GLY A 86 -12.87 -10.66 1.93
C GLY A 86 -12.30 -9.73 2.98
N HIS A 87 -11.64 -10.29 3.99
CA HIS A 87 -11.17 -9.59 5.20
C HIS A 87 -10.43 -8.27 4.91
N LYS A 88 -9.55 -8.26 3.90
CA LYS A 88 -8.83 -7.06 3.49
C LYS A 88 -9.80 -5.94 3.02
N VAL A 89 -10.79 -6.29 2.21
CA VAL A 89 -11.79 -5.34 1.69
C VAL A 89 -12.63 -4.78 2.83
N ASP A 90 -13.08 -5.63 3.73
CA ASP A 90 -13.87 -5.24 4.90
C ASP A 90 -13.06 -4.34 5.85
N ALA A 91 -11.79 -4.67 6.09
CA ALA A 91 -10.88 -3.85 6.89
C ALA A 91 -10.67 -2.45 6.29
N ILE A 92 -10.48 -2.34 4.96
CA ILE A 92 -10.33 -1.04 4.28
C ILE A 92 -11.60 -0.21 4.37
N ARG A 93 -12.77 -0.82 4.22
CA ARG A 93 -14.06 -0.13 4.36
C ARG A 93 -14.30 0.38 5.78
N LYS A 94 -13.76 -0.32 6.77
CA LYS A 94 -13.88 0.05 8.19
C LYS A 94 -12.93 1.17 8.59
N CYS A 95 -11.70 1.17 8.09
CA CYS A 95 -10.67 2.15 8.44
C CYS A 95 -9.70 2.36 7.27
N ASP A 96 -9.56 3.62 6.86
CA ASP A 96 -8.69 4.02 5.75
C ASP A 96 -7.21 4.18 6.13
N LYS A 97 -6.87 4.14 7.43
CA LYS A 97 -5.48 4.23 7.88
C LYS A 97 -4.76 2.91 7.70
N ALA A 98 -3.63 2.96 7.02
CA ALA A 98 -2.84 1.77 6.76
C ALA A 98 -1.34 2.07 6.81
N SER A 99 -0.54 1.02 6.90
CA SER A 99 0.88 1.09 6.61
C SER A 99 1.29 -0.03 5.67
N PHE A 100 2.37 0.21 4.93
CA PHE A 100 2.91 -0.75 3.99
C PHE A 100 4.41 -0.92 4.20
N CYS A 101 4.87 -2.15 4.35
CA CYS A 101 6.27 -2.48 4.61
C CYS A 101 6.87 -3.29 3.46
N VAL A 102 8.05 -2.84 3.01
CA VAL A 102 8.87 -3.56 2.04
C VAL A 102 10.22 -3.86 2.67
N ILE A 103 10.67 -5.11 2.58
CA ILE A 103 12.02 -5.55 2.93
C ILE A 103 12.79 -5.75 1.62
N GLU A 104 13.77 -4.88 1.36
CA GLU A 104 14.62 -5.00 0.16
C GLU A 104 15.77 -5.95 0.38
N GLN A 105 16.33 -5.92 1.60
CA GLN A 105 17.48 -6.75 1.96
C GLN A 105 17.30 -7.32 3.36
N ASP A 106 17.59 -8.59 3.50
CA ASP A 106 17.63 -9.33 4.76
C ASP A 106 18.77 -10.36 4.67
N ASP A 107 20.00 -9.89 4.89
CA ASP A 107 21.22 -10.68 4.75
C ASP A 107 21.84 -10.90 6.14
N VAL A 108 21.62 -12.09 6.68
CA VAL A 108 22.13 -12.49 8.00
C VAL A 108 23.63 -12.73 7.91
N GLN A 109 24.41 -12.10 8.80
CA GLN A 109 25.86 -12.22 8.94
C GLN A 109 26.19 -12.92 10.26
N PRO A 110 26.18 -14.25 10.32
CA PRO A 110 26.31 -14.99 11.58
C PRO A 110 27.61 -14.67 12.33
N GLU A 111 28.73 -14.59 11.60
CA GLU A 111 30.04 -14.31 12.18
C GLU A 111 30.19 -12.91 12.77
N LYS A 112 29.33 -11.98 12.34
CA LYS A 112 29.29 -10.59 12.81
C LYS A 112 28.18 -10.33 13.82
N TYR A 113 27.38 -11.34 14.12
CA TYR A 113 26.19 -11.23 14.98
C TYR A 113 25.27 -10.07 14.59
N THR A 114 25.05 -9.89 13.28
CA THR A 114 24.22 -8.80 12.74
C THR A 114 23.49 -9.24 11.46
N THR A 115 22.56 -8.42 11.03
CA THR A 115 21.85 -8.56 9.74
C THR A 115 22.05 -7.30 8.92
N PHE A 116 22.50 -7.43 7.69
CA PHE A 116 22.54 -6.32 6.75
C PHE A 116 21.16 -6.20 6.10
N PHE A 117 20.39 -5.25 6.59
CA PHE A 117 19.01 -5.05 6.15
C PHE A 117 18.78 -3.70 5.50
N ARG A 118 17.81 -3.66 4.60
CA ARG A 118 17.15 -2.44 4.12
C ARG A 118 15.66 -2.68 4.06
N SER A 119 14.91 -1.71 4.54
CA SER A 119 13.44 -1.75 4.52
C SER A 119 12.84 -0.36 4.41
N VAL A 120 11.61 -0.32 3.91
CA VAL A 120 10.82 0.91 3.80
C VAL A 120 9.48 0.66 4.46
N ILE A 121 8.99 1.67 5.20
CA ILE A 121 7.64 1.70 5.73
C ILE A 121 6.97 2.98 5.25
N ALA A 122 5.85 2.84 4.57
CA ALA A 122 4.94 3.90 4.19
C ALA A 122 3.73 3.90 5.13
N PHE A 123 3.29 5.09 5.55
CA PHE A 123 2.04 5.32 6.28
C PHE A 123 1.14 6.20 5.41
N GLY A 124 -0.16 5.97 5.45
CA GLY A 124 -1.08 6.76 4.64
C GLY A 124 -2.51 6.27 4.68
N ARG A 125 -3.27 6.70 3.66
CA ARG A 125 -4.68 6.38 3.50
C ARG A 125 -4.90 5.41 2.36
N ILE A 126 -5.73 4.41 2.62
CA ILE A 126 -6.06 3.37 1.65
C ILE A 126 -7.53 3.43 1.25
N HIS A 127 -7.80 3.34 -0.04
CA HIS A 127 -9.13 3.49 -0.62
C HIS A 127 -9.39 2.41 -1.65
N ILE A 128 -10.62 1.90 -1.66
CA ILE A 128 -11.12 1.11 -2.78
C ILE A 128 -11.53 2.11 -3.88
N ILE A 129 -11.06 1.88 -5.09
CA ILE A 129 -11.48 2.65 -6.26
C ILE A 129 -12.83 2.08 -6.69
N GLU A 130 -13.91 2.78 -6.31
CA GLU A 130 -15.27 2.37 -6.63
C GLU A 130 -15.59 2.74 -8.08
N ASP A 131 -16.28 1.86 -8.78
CA ASP A 131 -16.87 2.15 -10.08
C ASP A 131 -18.10 3.02 -9.82
N GLU A 132 -17.95 4.34 -9.66
CA GLU A 132 -19.09 5.24 -9.55
C GLU A 132 -19.90 5.15 -10.83
N GLY A 133 -21.00 4.39 -10.78
CA GLY A 133 -22.16 4.27 -11.68
C GLY A 133 -22.13 4.95 -13.06
N GLY A 134 -21.01 4.88 -13.76
CA GLY A 134 -20.91 5.34 -15.13
C GLY A 134 -21.55 4.29 -16.05
N THR A 135 -22.58 4.66 -16.78
CA THR A 135 -23.06 3.92 -17.95
C THR A 135 -21.88 3.60 -18.85
N HIS A 136 -21.85 2.39 -19.41
CA HIS A 136 -20.82 1.91 -20.35
C HIS A 136 -20.79 2.69 -21.68
N ASP A 137 -21.02 3.98 -21.67
CA ASP A 137 -20.89 4.85 -22.82
C ASP A 137 -19.41 5.23 -22.96
N VAL A 138 -18.80 4.77 -24.04
CA VAL A 138 -17.37 4.95 -24.36
C VAL A 138 -16.93 6.42 -24.39
N ASP A 139 -17.85 7.35 -24.50
CA ASP A 139 -17.57 8.79 -24.56
C ASP A 139 -17.70 9.54 -23.22
N ASN A 140 -18.11 8.85 -22.14
CA ASN A 140 -18.35 9.43 -20.83
C ASN A 140 -17.79 8.56 -19.69
N ILE A 141 -16.55 8.10 -19.83
CA ILE A 141 -15.83 7.36 -18.79
C ILE A 141 -15.35 8.37 -17.72
N VAL A 142 -16.18 8.59 -16.71
CA VAL A 142 -15.89 9.51 -15.61
C VAL A 142 -15.50 8.70 -14.37
N GLY A 143 -14.34 8.99 -13.78
CA GLY A 143 -14.00 8.62 -12.41
C GLY A 143 -13.40 7.24 -12.23
N GLY A 144 -13.97 6.45 -11.34
CA GLY A 144 -13.39 5.22 -10.81
C GLY A 144 -13.10 4.11 -11.82
N TYR A 145 -13.90 3.94 -12.87
CA TYR A 145 -13.66 2.93 -13.91
C TYR A 145 -12.36 3.19 -14.68
N HIS A 146 -12.07 4.44 -15.02
CA HIS A 146 -10.83 4.80 -15.72
C HIS A 146 -9.62 4.53 -14.82
N GLU A 147 -9.66 4.95 -13.56
CA GLU A 147 -8.58 4.71 -12.60
C GLU A 147 -8.36 3.22 -12.38
N LYS A 148 -9.41 2.44 -12.24
CA LYS A 148 -9.35 0.97 -12.11
C LYS A 148 -8.70 0.31 -13.33
N LEU A 149 -9.03 0.77 -14.54
CA LEU A 149 -8.44 0.30 -15.78
C LEU A 149 -6.94 0.61 -15.83
N GLU A 150 -6.55 1.83 -15.46
CA GLU A 150 -5.14 2.22 -15.39
C GLU A 150 -4.38 1.41 -14.35
N VAL A 151 -4.95 1.15 -13.18
CA VAL A 151 -4.37 0.25 -12.17
C VAL A 151 -4.14 -1.15 -12.72
N ALA A 152 -5.13 -1.70 -13.44
CA ALA A 152 -4.98 -3.01 -14.07
C ALA A 152 -3.84 -3.02 -15.11
N ARG A 153 -3.71 -1.98 -15.92
CA ARG A 153 -2.61 -1.82 -16.88
C ARG A 153 -1.25 -1.67 -16.20
N MET A 154 -1.16 -0.82 -15.18
CA MET A 154 0.08 -0.63 -14.43
C MET A 154 0.56 -1.94 -13.79
N LEU A 155 -0.33 -2.68 -13.13
CA LEU A 155 0.00 -3.98 -12.55
C LEU A 155 0.38 -5.00 -13.63
N GLY A 156 -0.37 -5.09 -14.71
CA GLY A 156 -0.09 -6.01 -15.81
C GLY A 156 1.28 -5.75 -16.43
N ASN A 157 1.58 -4.51 -16.78
CA ASN A 157 2.87 -4.13 -17.36
C ASN A 157 4.04 -4.33 -16.39
N ARG A 158 3.82 -4.12 -15.10
CA ARG A 158 4.83 -4.34 -14.07
C ARG A 158 5.27 -5.80 -13.98
N TYR A 159 4.30 -6.72 -14.01
CA TYR A 159 4.55 -8.14 -13.76
C TYR A 159 4.69 -8.98 -15.03
N ASN A 160 4.20 -8.48 -16.16
CA ASN A 160 4.26 -9.16 -17.44
C ASN A 160 4.55 -8.18 -18.60
N PRO A 161 5.73 -7.56 -18.61
CA PRO A 161 6.08 -6.56 -19.62
C PRO A 161 6.14 -7.21 -21.04
N ASN A 162 5.86 -6.40 -22.07
CA ASN A 162 5.91 -6.81 -23.48
C ASN A 162 4.87 -7.86 -23.91
N HIS A 163 3.71 -7.91 -23.23
CA HIS A 163 2.61 -8.83 -23.56
C HIS A 163 1.28 -8.10 -23.70
N ASP A 164 1.26 -6.99 -24.44
CA ASP A 164 0.14 -6.04 -24.51
C ASP A 164 -1.19 -6.70 -24.95
N GLU A 165 -1.16 -7.57 -25.98
CA GLU A 165 -2.36 -8.26 -26.44
C GLU A 165 -2.92 -9.24 -25.40
N ALA A 166 -2.05 -9.95 -24.67
CA ALA A 166 -2.46 -10.86 -23.61
C ALA A 166 -2.99 -10.08 -22.40
N LEU A 167 -2.36 -8.95 -22.07
CA LEU A 167 -2.82 -8.04 -21.02
C LEU A 167 -4.19 -7.48 -21.33
N GLN A 168 -4.41 -7.02 -22.56
CA GLN A 168 -5.71 -6.48 -22.95
C GLN A 168 -6.82 -7.52 -22.79
N LYS A 169 -6.59 -8.76 -23.22
CA LYS A 169 -7.56 -9.86 -23.04
C LYS A 169 -7.82 -10.19 -21.57
N GLU A 170 -6.77 -10.16 -20.73
CA GLU A 170 -6.91 -10.42 -19.30
C GLU A 170 -7.72 -9.31 -18.62
N ILE A 171 -7.50 -8.05 -18.99
CA ILE A 171 -8.28 -6.91 -18.51
C ILE A 171 -9.75 -7.05 -18.90
N GLU A 172 -10.05 -7.31 -20.17
CA GLU A 172 -11.43 -7.50 -20.67
C GLU A 172 -12.17 -8.60 -19.91
N ASN A 173 -11.48 -9.69 -19.61
CA ASN A 173 -12.08 -10.84 -18.91
C ASN A 173 -12.11 -10.68 -17.38
N GLY A 174 -11.20 -9.92 -16.80
CA GLY A 174 -10.92 -9.89 -15.36
C GLY A 174 -11.41 -8.64 -14.62
N LEU A 175 -11.51 -7.49 -15.31
CA LEU A 175 -11.74 -6.18 -14.69
C LEU A 175 -13.01 -6.13 -13.82
N SER A 176 -14.10 -6.76 -14.26
CA SER A 176 -15.37 -6.82 -13.51
C SER A 176 -15.28 -7.68 -12.23
N ARG A 177 -14.26 -8.54 -12.10
CA ARG A 177 -14.08 -9.48 -11.00
C ARG A 177 -13.00 -9.04 -10.01
N MET A 178 -12.41 -7.86 -10.22
CA MET A 178 -11.38 -7.31 -9.34
C MET A 178 -11.81 -5.97 -8.74
N LEU A 179 -11.30 -5.66 -7.56
CA LEU A 179 -11.21 -4.31 -7.02
C LEU A 179 -9.81 -3.76 -7.26
N ALA A 180 -9.75 -2.49 -7.65
CA ALA A 180 -8.53 -1.71 -7.59
C ALA A 180 -8.49 -0.97 -6.26
N ILE A 181 -7.31 -0.88 -5.67
CA ILE A 181 -7.08 -0.25 -4.36
C ILE A 181 -5.93 0.73 -4.52
N ARG A 182 -6.10 1.94 -4.02
CA ARG A 182 -5.11 3.00 -3.95
C ARG A 182 -4.70 3.26 -2.51
N PHE A 183 -3.40 3.42 -2.28
CA PHE A 183 -2.84 3.85 -1.01
C PHE A 183 -2.05 5.14 -1.23
N ASP A 184 -2.54 6.24 -0.68
CA ASP A 184 -1.91 7.56 -0.75
C ASP A 184 -0.89 7.69 0.38
N ILE A 185 0.40 7.84 0.03
CA ILE A 185 1.50 7.90 1.01
C ILE A 185 1.55 9.29 1.66
N GLU A 186 1.25 9.36 2.95
CA GLU A 186 1.38 10.57 3.78
C GLU A 186 2.79 10.70 4.36
N HIS A 187 3.42 9.58 4.74
CA HIS A 187 4.74 9.54 5.34
C HIS A 187 5.53 8.31 4.89
N LEU A 188 6.80 8.52 4.54
CA LEU A 188 7.71 7.48 4.07
C LEU A 188 8.98 7.46 4.92
N THR A 189 9.37 6.27 5.41
CA THR A 189 10.62 6.07 6.11
C THR A 189 11.37 4.87 5.54
N GLY A 190 12.63 5.09 5.16
CA GLY A 190 13.55 4.03 4.81
C GLY A 190 14.60 3.83 5.90
N LYS A 191 15.01 2.60 6.11
CA LYS A 191 16.02 2.24 7.11
C LYS A 191 16.97 1.19 6.60
N GLU A 192 18.24 1.33 6.97
CA GLU A 192 19.27 0.34 6.68
C GLU A 192 20.13 0.00 7.92
N ALA A 193 20.85 -1.11 7.83
CA ALA A 193 21.81 -1.52 8.85
C ALA A 193 22.96 -0.50 8.98
N ILE A 194 23.46 -0.30 10.21
CA ILE A 194 24.52 0.67 10.47
C ILE A 194 25.85 0.30 9.76
N GLU A 195 26.06 -0.96 9.51
CA GLU A 195 27.20 -1.49 8.80
C GLU A 195 27.22 -1.05 7.33
N LEU A 196 26.04 -0.99 6.69
CA LEU A 196 25.90 -0.48 5.31
C LEU A 196 26.19 1.02 5.25
N VAL A 197 25.77 1.78 6.27
CA VAL A 197 26.12 3.22 6.38
C VAL A 197 27.61 3.41 6.48
N ARG A 198 28.29 2.66 7.37
CA ARG A 198 29.75 2.74 7.58
C ARG A 198 30.53 2.32 6.35
N GLY A 199 30.05 1.28 5.64
CA GLY A 199 30.67 0.80 4.40
C GLY A 199 30.73 1.85 3.29
N ARG A 200 29.69 2.69 3.16
CA ARG A 200 29.70 3.81 2.18
C ARG A 200 30.69 4.92 2.57
N GLN A 201 30.72 5.29 3.87
CA GLN A 201 31.63 6.35 4.35
C GLN A 201 33.12 6.02 4.23
N ASN A 202 33.48 4.73 4.11
CA ASN A 202 34.86 4.29 3.94
C ASN A 202 35.28 4.17 2.47
N ASN A 203 34.35 4.31 1.52
CA ASN A 203 34.59 4.21 0.08
C ASN A 203 34.53 5.57 -0.64
N ASP A 204 34.14 6.62 0.06
CA ASP A 204 34.20 8.03 -0.33
C ASP A 204 35.47 8.69 0.23
#